data_30ed0801c852a82e8cf3c3f31938a6a4
#
_entry.id   30ed0801c852a82e8cf3c3f31938a6a4
#
_cell.length_a   1.000
_cell.length_b   1.000
_cell.length_c   1.000
_cell.angle_alpha   90.00
_cell.angle_beta   90.00
_cell.angle_gamma   90.00
#
_symmetry.space_group_name_H-M   'P 1'
#
loop_
_entity.id
_entity.type
_entity.pdbx_description
1 polymer ?
#
loop_
_entity_poly.entity_id
_entity_poly.type
_entity_poly.pdbx_seq_one_letter_code
_entity_poly.pdbx_strand_id
1 'polypeptide(L)'
;MEKLAKIINRQITFEVYDTSKNWIADFPTENWALVIVAEDENKNYFDEIIRKAIDRNVGHIHCVGKQHDLIHNMADEEIVFRDVDIEKLHLPKHIIMTTGIEDFENGIWYGIYVTHNEETEINHVVILDITKKAFEKTLKLVRKFENGYLPKG
;
A
#
# COMPACT_ATOMS: atom_id res chain seq x y z
N MET A 1 -0.82 3.49 14.27
CA MET A 1 -0.83 2.27 13.42
C MET A 1 -0.65 1.03 14.28
N GLU A 2 -1.40 -0.02 13.98
CA GLU A 2 -1.27 -1.30 14.65
C GLU A 2 -0.15 -2.13 14.06
N LYS A 3 0.74 -2.65 14.89
CA LYS A 3 1.75 -3.62 14.45
C LYS A 3 1.11 -5.00 14.40
N LEU A 4 1.14 -5.63 13.22
CA LEU A 4 0.55 -6.96 13.06
C LEU A 4 1.58 -8.08 13.23
N ALA A 5 2.77 -7.92 12.63
CA ALA A 5 3.78 -8.97 12.60
C ALA A 5 5.11 -8.43 12.06
N LYS A 6 6.15 -9.29 12.15
CA LYS A 6 7.39 -9.12 11.41
C LYS A 6 7.56 -10.38 10.57
N ILE A 7 7.53 -10.24 9.25
CA ILE A 7 7.59 -11.35 8.30
C ILE A 7 8.71 -11.05 7.29
N ILE A 8 9.61 -12.00 7.04
CA ILE A 8 10.76 -11.88 6.12
C ILE A 8 11.55 -10.57 6.31
N ASN A 9 11.80 -10.19 7.54
CA ASN A 9 12.47 -8.94 7.94
C ASN A 9 11.70 -7.67 7.57
N ARG A 10 10.41 -7.79 7.29
CA ARG A 10 9.53 -6.65 7.05
C ARG A 10 8.60 -6.46 8.24
N GLN A 11 8.51 -5.22 8.70
CA GLN A 11 7.50 -4.83 9.68
C GLN A 11 6.17 -4.68 8.98
N ILE A 12 5.13 -5.36 9.45
CA ILE A 12 3.79 -5.29 8.87
C ILE A 12 2.91 -4.49 9.81
N THR A 13 2.40 -3.36 9.36
CA THR A 13 1.51 -2.49 10.14
C THR A 13 0.19 -2.28 9.42
N PHE A 14 -0.82 -1.90 10.19
CA PHE A 14 -2.18 -1.68 9.69
C PHE A 14 -2.70 -0.34 10.16
N GLU A 15 -3.36 0.39 9.27
CA GLU A 15 -4.04 1.64 9.58
C GLU A 15 -5.41 1.67 8.90
N VAL A 16 -6.41 2.20 9.59
CA VAL A 16 -7.72 2.49 9.00
C VAL A 16 -7.67 3.90 8.43
N TYR A 17 -8.09 4.06 7.18
CA TYR A 17 -8.19 5.37 6.57
C TYR A 17 -9.33 6.16 7.22
N ASP A 18 -8.99 7.31 7.79
CA ASP A 18 -9.94 8.15 8.51
C ASP A 18 -9.63 9.63 8.22
N THR A 19 -10.52 10.28 7.47
CA THR A 19 -10.35 11.67 7.06
C THR A 19 -10.43 12.67 8.22
N SER A 20 -10.94 12.25 9.38
CA SER A 20 -11.00 13.09 10.57
C SER A 20 -9.66 13.15 11.33
N LYS A 21 -8.69 12.35 10.92
CA LYS A 21 -7.36 12.26 11.54
C LYS A 21 -6.28 12.59 10.52
N ASN A 22 -5.10 12.93 11.03
CA ASN A 22 -3.89 12.99 10.19
C ASN A 22 -3.32 11.57 10.05
N TRP A 23 -4.00 10.74 9.25
CA TRP A 23 -3.72 9.31 9.12
C TRP A 23 -2.31 9.02 8.59
N ILE A 24 -1.71 9.94 7.84
CA ILE A 24 -0.38 9.76 7.24
C ILE A 24 0.77 10.02 8.23
N ALA A 25 0.49 10.65 9.38
CA ALA A 25 1.52 11.19 10.27
C ALA A 25 2.58 10.16 10.69
N ASP A 26 2.17 8.92 10.95
CA ASP A 26 3.07 7.88 11.46
C ASP A 26 3.59 6.94 10.36
N PHE A 27 3.29 7.24 9.10
CA PHE A 27 3.76 6.41 7.98
C PHE A 27 5.26 6.60 7.77
N PRO A 28 5.95 5.58 7.24
CA PRO A 28 7.39 5.71 6.93
C PRO A 28 7.66 6.80 5.89
N THR A 29 8.91 7.25 5.83
CA THR A 29 9.38 8.21 4.83
C THR A 29 10.41 7.62 3.88
N GLU A 30 10.74 6.34 4.06
CA GLU A 30 11.66 5.61 3.19
C GLU A 30 11.50 4.10 3.38
N ASN A 31 11.96 3.33 2.42
CA ASN A 31 12.07 1.85 2.49
C ASN A 31 10.77 1.14 2.82
N TRP A 32 9.68 1.56 2.19
CA TRP A 32 8.37 1.02 2.52
C TRP A 32 7.47 0.80 1.29
N ALA A 33 6.49 -0.05 1.48
CA ALA A 33 5.44 -0.32 0.52
C ALA A 33 4.08 0.00 1.14
N LEU A 34 3.16 0.46 0.31
CA LEU A 34 1.78 0.72 0.69
C LEU A 34 0.88 -0.34 0.06
N VAL A 35 0.06 -0.99 0.89
CA VAL A 35 -0.99 -1.90 0.44
C VAL A 35 -2.34 -1.22 0.73
N ILE A 36 -3.08 -0.88 -0.31
CA ILE A 36 -4.38 -0.23 -0.17
C ILE A 36 -5.48 -1.28 -0.29
N VAL A 37 -6.28 -1.44 0.75
CA VAL A 37 -7.45 -2.33 0.71
C VAL A 37 -8.69 -1.47 0.43
N ALA A 38 -9.28 -1.65 -0.75
CA ALA A 38 -10.40 -0.84 -1.22
C ALA A 38 -11.41 -1.66 -2.00
N GLU A 39 -12.67 -1.29 -1.91
CA GLU A 39 -13.77 -1.89 -2.68
C GLU A 39 -14.48 -0.82 -3.51
N ASP A 40 -15.58 -0.25 -3.03
CA ASP A 40 -16.41 0.69 -3.80
C ASP A 40 -16.31 2.13 -3.29
N GLU A 41 -15.21 2.50 -2.66
CA GLU A 41 -15.02 3.81 -2.05
C GLU A 41 -14.81 4.94 -3.08
N ASN A 42 -14.85 6.17 -2.60
CA ASN A 42 -14.76 7.37 -3.43
C ASN A 42 -13.36 7.54 -4.04
N LYS A 43 -13.28 7.83 -5.34
CA LYS A 43 -12.03 8.10 -6.06
C LYS A 43 -11.18 9.20 -5.43
N ASN A 44 -11.80 10.19 -4.81
CA ASN A 44 -11.06 11.30 -4.18
C ASN A 44 -10.19 10.81 -3.03
N TYR A 45 -10.60 9.74 -2.34
CA TYR A 45 -9.79 9.12 -1.30
C TYR A 45 -8.53 8.49 -1.90
N PHE A 46 -8.69 7.82 -3.05
CA PHE A 46 -7.56 7.17 -3.73
C PHE A 46 -6.51 8.20 -4.16
N ASP A 47 -6.97 9.30 -4.73
CA ASP A 47 -6.10 10.40 -5.18
C ASP A 47 -5.27 10.97 -4.03
N GLU A 48 -5.91 11.28 -2.90
CA GLU A 48 -5.23 11.78 -1.71
C GLU A 48 -4.19 10.81 -1.19
N ILE A 49 -4.57 9.53 -1.09
CA ILE A 49 -3.68 8.48 -0.56
C ILE A 49 -2.44 8.33 -1.44
N ILE A 50 -2.64 8.26 -2.75
CA ILE A 50 -1.53 8.13 -3.70
C ILE A 50 -0.58 9.31 -3.60
N ARG A 51 -1.09 10.53 -3.60
CA ARG A 51 -0.27 11.74 -3.49
C ARG A 51 0.56 11.75 -2.22
N LYS A 52 -0.06 11.46 -1.08
CA LYS A 52 0.63 11.47 0.21
C LYS A 52 1.67 10.35 0.32
N ALA A 53 1.41 9.20 -0.27
CA ALA A 53 2.38 8.10 -0.30
C ALA A 53 3.62 8.48 -1.13
N ILE A 54 3.42 9.09 -2.29
CA ILE A 54 4.53 9.56 -3.14
C ILE A 54 5.34 10.63 -2.38
N ASP A 55 4.69 11.54 -1.69
CA ASP A 55 5.37 12.57 -0.90
C ASP A 55 6.25 11.97 0.21
N ARG A 56 5.97 10.75 0.63
CA ARG A 56 6.75 10.01 1.64
C ARG A 56 7.66 8.94 1.04
N ASN A 57 8.01 9.09 -0.22
CA ASN A 57 9.01 8.22 -0.86
C ASN A 57 8.64 6.74 -0.88
N VAL A 58 7.38 6.43 -1.08
CA VAL A 58 6.94 5.03 -1.18
C VAL A 58 7.70 4.31 -2.30
N GLY A 59 8.07 3.05 -2.07
CA GLY A 59 8.77 2.24 -3.06
C GLY A 59 7.84 1.39 -3.91
N HIS A 60 6.69 1.02 -3.37
CA HIS A 60 5.73 0.17 -4.08
C HIS A 60 4.33 0.50 -3.60
N ILE A 61 3.41 0.75 -4.52
CA ILE A 61 1.98 0.93 -4.23
C ILE A 61 1.25 -0.29 -4.78
N HIS A 62 0.61 -1.05 -3.89
CA HIS A 62 -0.12 -2.26 -4.23
C HIS A 62 -1.57 -2.14 -3.80
N CYS A 63 -2.51 -2.40 -4.69
CA CYS A 63 -3.93 -2.30 -4.38
C CYS A 63 -4.60 -3.67 -4.34
N VAL A 64 -5.45 -3.87 -3.34
CA VAL A 64 -6.20 -5.11 -3.11
C VAL A 64 -7.69 -4.81 -3.13
N GLY A 65 -8.44 -5.54 -3.93
CA GLY A 65 -9.88 -5.44 -4.00
C GLY A 65 -10.41 -5.05 -5.37
N LYS A 66 -11.69 -4.73 -5.44
CA LYS A 66 -12.40 -4.46 -6.70
C LYS A 66 -11.83 -3.30 -7.49
N GLN A 67 -11.28 -2.29 -6.82
CA GLN A 67 -10.75 -1.10 -7.47
C GLN A 67 -9.26 -1.20 -7.79
N HIS A 68 -8.70 -2.41 -7.77
CA HIS A 68 -7.25 -2.61 -7.94
C HIS A 68 -6.73 -2.02 -9.26
N ASP A 69 -7.45 -2.17 -10.37
CA ASP A 69 -7.04 -1.60 -11.65
C ASP A 69 -7.12 -0.08 -11.66
N LEU A 70 -8.22 0.48 -11.11
CA LEU A 70 -8.40 1.93 -11.06
C LEU A 70 -7.29 2.59 -10.26
N ILE A 71 -6.98 2.08 -9.07
CA ILE A 71 -5.95 2.67 -8.20
C ILE A 71 -4.58 2.50 -8.81
N HIS A 72 -4.30 1.34 -9.39
CA HIS A 72 -3.05 1.10 -10.13
C HIS A 72 -2.85 2.15 -11.23
N ASN A 73 -3.89 2.37 -12.04
CA ASN A 73 -3.83 3.36 -13.12
C ASN A 73 -3.70 4.79 -12.59
N MET A 74 -4.41 5.14 -11.52
CA MET A 74 -4.30 6.46 -10.90
C MET A 74 -2.89 6.72 -10.36
N ALA A 75 -2.26 5.70 -9.77
CA ALA A 75 -0.89 5.81 -9.28
C ALA A 75 0.09 6.06 -10.44
N ASP A 76 -0.03 5.30 -11.51
CA ASP A 76 0.81 5.48 -12.70
C ASP A 76 0.64 6.88 -13.30
N GLU A 77 -0.59 7.36 -13.40
CA GLU A 77 -0.88 8.70 -13.93
C GLU A 77 -0.27 9.80 -13.05
N GLU A 78 -0.35 9.68 -11.73
CA GLU A 78 0.22 10.68 -10.82
C GLU A 78 1.76 10.69 -10.91
N ILE A 79 2.38 9.53 -11.04
CA ILE A 79 3.83 9.41 -11.19
C ILE A 79 4.28 10.10 -12.48
N VAL A 80 3.61 9.81 -13.60
CA VAL A 80 3.92 10.42 -14.90
C VAL A 80 3.68 11.93 -14.84
N PHE A 81 2.58 12.36 -14.25
CA PHE A 81 2.26 13.78 -14.10
C PHE A 81 3.38 14.52 -13.37
N ARG A 82 3.85 13.98 -12.25
CA ARG A 82 4.93 14.62 -11.47
C ARG A 82 6.27 14.63 -12.19
N ASP A 83 6.53 13.61 -12.99
CA ASP A 83 7.78 13.51 -13.75
C ASP A 83 7.88 14.58 -14.85
N VAL A 84 6.75 14.96 -15.45
CA VAL A 84 6.72 15.92 -16.57
C VAL A 84 6.27 17.33 -16.15
N ASP A 85 5.86 17.53 -14.90
CA ASP A 85 5.31 18.80 -14.44
C ASP A 85 6.40 19.88 -14.33
N ILE A 86 6.07 21.06 -14.82
CA ILE A 86 6.96 22.24 -14.75
C ILE A 86 7.14 22.69 -13.30
N GLU A 87 6.13 22.55 -12.47
CA GLU A 87 6.18 22.94 -11.04
C GLU A 87 7.07 22.02 -10.19
N LYS A 88 7.51 20.92 -10.76
CA LYS A 88 8.41 19.96 -10.11
C LYS A 88 7.93 19.49 -8.75
N LEU A 89 6.72 18.94 -8.73
CA LEU A 89 6.19 18.25 -7.55
C LEU A 89 7.15 17.14 -7.14
N HIS A 90 7.16 16.85 -5.83
CA HIS A 90 8.08 15.85 -5.28
C HIS A 90 7.92 14.48 -5.93
N LEU A 91 9.05 13.89 -6.30
CA LEU A 91 9.19 12.46 -6.64
C LEU A 91 10.39 11.90 -5.89
N PRO A 92 10.32 10.67 -5.37
CA PRO A 92 11.50 10.03 -4.81
C PRO A 92 12.56 9.81 -5.89
N LYS A 93 13.81 9.59 -5.47
CA LYS A 93 14.92 9.31 -6.40
C LYS A 93 14.82 7.94 -7.05
N HIS A 94 14.18 6.99 -6.37
CA HIS A 94 13.94 5.64 -6.90
C HIS A 94 12.66 5.62 -7.74
N ILE A 95 12.53 4.65 -8.62
CA ILE A 95 11.26 4.40 -9.31
C ILE A 95 10.22 3.91 -8.30
N ILE A 96 8.95 4.12 -8.61
CA ILE A 96 7.85 3.61 -7.79
C ILE A 96 7.20 2.46 -8.54
N MET A 97 7.15 1.29 -7.91
CA MET A 97 6.46 0.13 -8.48
C MET A 97 4.97 0.21 -8.17
N THR A 98 4.13 -0.24 -9.10
CA THR A 98 2.68 -0.27 -8.91
C THR A 98 2.13 -1.63 -9.33
N THR A 99 1.25 -2.21 -8.51
CA THR A 99 0.60 -3.49 -8.77
C THR A 99 -0.81 -3.51 -8.20
N GLY A 100 -1.62 -4.49 -8.60
CA GLY A 100 -2.95 -4.67 -8.05
C GLY A 100 -3.42 -6.11 -8.18
N ILE A 101 -4.16 -6.59 -7.19
CA ILE A 101 -4.77 -7.93 -7.17
C ILE A 101 -6.17 -7.81 -6.57
N GLU A 102 -7.16 -8.38 -7.25
CA GLU A 102 -8.55 -8.31 -6.77
C GLU A 102 -8.80 -9.18 -5.54
N ASP A 103 -8.31 -10.42 -5.55
CA ASP A 103 -8.53 -11.37 -4.46
C ASP A 103 -7.85 -10.92 -3.17
N PHE A 104 -8.61 -10.93 -2.06
CA PHE A 104 -8.11 -10.42 -0.79
C PHE A 104 -6.90 -11.21 -0.27
N GLU A 105 -7.00 -12.52 -0.16
CA GLU A 105 -5.92 -13.33 0.41
C GLU A 105 -4.65 -13.26 -0.42
N ASN A 106 -4.77 -13.43 -1.74
CA ASN A 106 -3.64 -13.31 -2.64
C ASN A 106 -3.09 -11.89 -2.67
N GLY A 107 -3.96 -10.89 -2.60
CA GLY A 107 -3.57 -9.49 -2.58
C GLY A 107 -2.74 -9.14 -1.36
N ILE A 108 -3.18 -9.54 -0.16
CA ILE A 108 -2.43 -9.30 1.07
C ILE A 108 -1.12 -10.09 1.07
N TRP A 109 -1.15 -11.35 0.63
CA TRP A 109 0.06 -12.16 0.52
C TRP A 109 1.10 -11.48 -0.37
N TYR A 110 0.68 -11.05 -1.56
CA TYR A 110 1.57 -10.33 -2.49
C TYR A 110 2.14 -9.07 -1.84
N GLY A 111 1.29 -8.31 -1.17
CA GLY A 111 1.70 -7.08 -0.50
C GLY A 111 2.81 -7.30 0.52
N ILE A 112 2.73 -8.39 1.27
CA ILE A 112 3.70 -8.71 2.31
C ILE A 112 4.98 -9.34 1.74
N TYR A 113 4.85 -10.32 0.84
CA TYR A 113 5.97 -11.15 0.42
C TYR A 113 6.60 -10.74 -0.90
N VAL A 114 5.87 -10.10 -1.80
CA VAL A 114 6.29 -9.93 -3.19
C VAL A 114 6.54 -8.47 -3.57
N THR A 115 5.94 -7.50 -2.89
CA THR A 115 6.25 -6.10 -3.19
C THR A 115 7.75 -5.89 -3.09
N HIS A 116 8.29 -5.18 -4.07
CA HIS A 116 9.75 -5.01 -4.15
C HIS A 116 10.09 -3.73 -4.92
N ASN A 117 11.34 -3.33 -4.79
CA ASN A 117 11.90 -2.23 -5.58
C ASN A 117 13.40 -2.50 -5.73
N GLU A 118 13.91 -2.43 -6.97
CA GLU A 118 15.32 -2.69 -7.25
C GLU A 118 16.24 -1.57 -6.78
N GLU A 119 15.70 -0.37 -6.60
CA GLU A 119 16.49 0.82 -6.27
C GLU A 119 16.44 1.19 -4.79
N THR A 120 15.51 0.62 -4.04
CA THR A 120 15.36 0.85 -2.60
C THR A 120 14.85 -0.41 -1.92
N GLU A 121 15.33 -0.69 -0.72
CA GLU A 121 14.86 -1.83 0.06
C GLU A 121 13.46 -1.56 0.62
N ILE A 122 12.64 -2.60 0.72
CA ILE A 122 11.35 -2.52 1.40
C ILE A 122 11.43 -3.35 2.68
N ASN A 123 11.46 -2.67 3.81
CA ASN A 123 11.51 -3.30 5.13
C ASN A 123 10.29 -2.99 6.00
N HIS A 124 9.32 -2.23 5.46
CA HIS A 124 8.09 -1.89 6.14
C HIS A 124 6.94 -1.92 5.13
N VAL A 125 5.89 -2.70 5.43
CA VAL A 125 4.68 -2.74 4.62
C VAL A 125 3.54 -2.18 5.47
N VAL A 126 2.91 -1.12 4.97
CA VAL A 126 1.74 -0.52 5.62
C VAL A 126 0.49 -0.95 4.86
N ILE A 127 -0.42 -1.61 5.56
CA ILE A 127 -1.74 -1.97 5.01
C ILE A 127 -2.71 -0.88 5.42
N LEU A 128 -3.21 -0.13 4.46
CA LEU A 128 -4.18 0.95 4.69
C LEU A 128 -5.56 0.49 4.22
N ASP A 129 -6.49 0.43 5.15
CA ASP A 129 -7.84 -0.06 4.91
C ASP A 129 -8.83 1.10 4.71
N ILE A 130 -9.27 1.29 3.47
CA ILE A 130 -10.29 2.30 3.15
C ILE A 130 -11.68 1.79 3.50
N THR A 131 -11.88 0.47 3.50
CA THR A 131 -13.20 -0.14 3.74
C THR A 131 -13.67 0.02 5.17
N LYS A 132 -12.75 0.24 6.10
CA LYS A 132 -12.99 0.34 7.56
C LYS A 132 -13.51 -0.95 8.21
N LYS A 133 -13.48 -2.07 7.51
CA LYS A 133 -13.97 -3.38 8.00
C LYS A 133 -12.98 -4.54 7.81
N ALA A 134 -11.76 -4.24 7.40
CA ALA A 134 -10.81 -5.30 7.05
C ALA A 134 -9.85 -5.70 8.18
N PHE A 135 -9.89 -5.04 9.34
CA PHE A 135 -8.90 -5.29 10.39
C PHE A 135 -8.88 -6.75 10.85
N GLU A 136 -10.04 -7.27 11.24
CA GLU A 136 -10.11 -8.63 11.79
C GLU A 136 -9.70 -9.70 10.78
N LYS A 137 -10.19 -9.60 9.54
CA LYS A 137 -9.81 -10.58 8.51
C LYS A 137 -8.35 -10.46 8.11
N THR A 138 -7.79 -9.25 8.13
CA THR A 138 -6.36 -9.05 7.86
C THR A 138 -5.51 -9.65 8.98
N LEU A 139 -5.86 -9.39 10.23
CA LEU A 139 -5.13 -9.92 11.37
C LEU A 139 -5.14 -11.46 11.37
N LYS A 140 -6.29 -12.07 11.14
CA LYS A 140 -6.42 -13.53 11.05
C LYS A 140 -5.56 -14.09 9.91
N LEU A 141 -5.56 -13.44 8.77
CA LEU A 141 -4.80 -13.87 7.61
C LEU A 141 -3.28 -13.79 7.86
N VAL A 142 -2.84 -12.69 8.46
CA VAL A 142 -1.42 -12.52 8.81
C VAL A 142 -0.98 -13.60 9.80
N ARG A 143 -1.82 -13.96 10.78
CA ARG A 143 -1.53 -15.06 11.70
C ARG A 143 -1.40 -16.40 10.98
N LYS A 144 -2.25 -16.64 9.98
CA LYS A 144 -2.12 -17.85 9.13
C LYS A 144 -0.81 -17.85 8.37
N PHE A 145 -0.41 -16.72 7.82
CA PHE A 145 0.88 -16.60 7.11
C PHE A 145 2.05 -16.92 8.03
N GLU A 146 2.03 -16.43 9.25
CA GLU A 146 3.06 -16.73 10.24
C GLU A 146 3.16 -18.24 10.52
N ASN A 147 2.08 -18.98 10.31
CA ASN A 147 2.01 -20.43 10.49
C ASN A 147 2.17 -21.22 9.18
N GLY A 148 2.62 -20.57 8.11
CA GLY A 148 2.95 -21.23 6.86
C GLY A 148 1.82 -21.36 5.86
N TYR A 149 0.66 -20.74 6.09
CA TYR A 149 -0.45 -20.75 5.15
C TYR A 149 -0.08 -20.02 3.84
N LEU A 150 -0.44 -20.62 2.72
CA LEU A 150 -0.30 -20.02 1.39
C LEU A 150 -1.68 -19.93 0.75
N PRO A 151 -2.07 -18.77 0.19
CA PRO A 151 -3.34 -18.66 -0.51
C PRO A 151 -3.36 -19.54 -1.75
N LYS A 152 -4.54 -19.98 -2.13
CA LYS A 152 -4.76 -20.72 -3.39
C LYS A 152 -4.74 -19.73 -4.53
N GLY A 153 -3.70 -19.78 -5.34
CA GLY A 153 -3.53 -18.90 -6.50
C GLY A 153 -4.36 -19.26 -7.67
#